data_c94941ca44d559bd483747163bea4294
#
_entry.id   c94941ca44d559bd483747163bea4294
#
_cell.length_a   1.000
_cell.length_b   1.000
_cell.length_c   1.000
_cell.angle_alpha   90.00
_cell.angle_beta   90.00
_cell.angle_gamma   90.00
#
_symmetry.space_group_name_H-M   'P 1'
#
loop_
_entity.id
_entity.type
_entity.pdbx_description
1 polymer ?
#
loop_
_entity_poly.entity_id
_entity_poly.type
_entity_poly.pdbx_seq_one_letter_code
_entity_poly.pdbx_strand_id
1 'polypeptide(L)'
;MTKPLAQLSSDVIAGWYEGCAFSEDWSSHNFPLCAQLLRPLHTMPVKILEIGSWEGLSALFFLNYLPSCQITCVDTFAGSGEHVSDPDILAALPGLEKRFDANTKRFQSRIEKIKARSHVALIDLGLARRRFDLVYVDGGHEVRDAYGDAVLSWSLLTRKGFVIFDDYEWDKGTGVKVAVDAFCWNFINECIVVHRGYQLIVRKV
;
A
#
# COMPACT_ATOMS: atom_id res chain seq x y z
N MET A 1 -18.05 -25.95 4.51
CA MET A 1 -18.72 -24.97 3.62
C MET A 1 -18.45 -23.59 4.20
N THR A 2 -17.51 -22.84 3.65
CA THR A 2 -17.24 -21.45 4.04
C THR A 2 -18.40 -20.60 3.54
N LYS A 3 -19.05 -19.85 4.45
CA LYS A 3 -20.06 -18.85 4.07
C LYS A 3 -19.45 -17.96 2.97
N PRO A 4 -20.21 -17.64 1.90
CA PRO A 4 -19.74 -16.65 0.93
C PRO A 4 -19.42 -15.37 1.71
N LEU A 5 -18.21 -14.85 1.53
CA LEU A 5 -17.87 -13.49 2.00
C LEU A 5 -18.92 -12.57 1.39
N ALA A 6 -19.76 -11.97 2.24
CA ALA A 6 -20.70 -10.96 1.82
C ALA A 6 -19.90 -9.91 1.04
N GLN A 7 -20.47 -9.44 -0.06
CA GLN A 7 -19.88 -8.34 -0.81
C GLN A 7 -19.64 -7.20 0.18
N LEU A 8 -18.40 -6.75 0.34
CA LEU A 8 -18.07 -5.67 1.27
C LEU A 8 -18.87 -4.44 0.84
N SER A 9 -19.85 -4.07 1.66
CA SER A 9 -20.58 -2.83 1.48
C SER A 9 -19.75 -1.66 1.99
N SER A 10 -19.99 -0.48 1.44
CA SER A 10 -19.37 0.76 1.92
C SER A 10 -19.58 0.98 3.41
N ASP A 11 -20.74 0.59 3.96
CA ASP A 11 -21.07 0.70 5.39
C ASP A 11 -20.16 -0.17 6.26
N VAL A 12 -19.84 -1.39 5.81
CA VAL A 12 -18.91 -2.27 6.54
C VAL A 12 -17.51 -1.67 6.56
N ILE A 13 -17.06 -1.14 5.43
CA ILE A 13 -15.75 -0.48 5.32
C ILE A 13 -15.73 0.79 6.19
N ALA A 14 -16.76 1.60 6.15
CA ALA A 14 -16.89 2.79 6.99
C ALA A 14 -16.79 2.46 8.50
N GLY A 15 -17.41 1.37 8.93
CA GLY A 15 -17.34 0.91 10.32
C GLY A 15 -15.91 0.54 10.77
N TRP A 16 -15.02 0.21 9.85
CA TRP A 16 -13.61 -0.08 10.19
C TRP A 16 -12.82 1.15 10.59
N TYR A 17 -13.32 2.33 10.25
CA TYR A 17 -12.65 3.62 10.49
C TYR A 17 -13.29 4.41 11.62
N GLU A 18 -14.26 3.84 12.31
CA GLU A 18 -14.91 4.50 13.45
C GLU A 18 -13.87 4.88 14.52
N GLY A 19 -13.88 6.15 14.92
CA GLY A 19 -12.94 6.72 15.88
C GLY A 19 -11.56 7.05 15.32
N CYS A 20 -11.31 6.86 14.02
CA CYS A 20 -10.10 7.31 13.34
C CYS A 20 -10.25 8.75 12.84
N ALA A 21 -9.12 9.44 12.70
CA ALA A 21 -9.06 10.79 12.15
C ALA A 21 -8.16 10.80 10.92
N PHE A 22 -8.73 11.16 9.77
CA PHE A 22 -7.99 11.31 8.51
C PHE A 22 -8.15 12.73 8.01
N SER A 23 -7.06 13.31 7.52
CA SER A 23 -7.09 14.60 6.83
C SER A 23 -7.65 14.46 5.42
N GLU A 24 -7.35 13.32 4.75
CA GLU A 24 -7.73 13.03 3.38
C GLU A 24 -8.13 11.56 3.22
N ASP A 25 -8.97 11.28 2.23
CA ASP A 25 -9.34 9.94 1.78
C ASP A 25 -9.04 9.80 0.29
N TRP A 26 -7.83 9.42 -0.04
CA TRP A 26 -7.41 9.21 -1.42
C TRP A 26 -7.60 7.76 -1.90
N SER A 27 -7.76 6.79 -0.99
CA SER A 27 -7.62 5.36 -1.31
C SER A 27 -8.90 4.55 -1.17
N SER A 28 -9.90 4.98 -0.38
CA SER A 28 -11.04 4.12 0.00
C SER A 28 -11.91 3.69 -1.19
N HIS A 29 -11.96 4.47 -2.26
CA HIS A 29 -12.69 4.13 -3.48
C HIS A 29 -12.14 2.86 -4.18
N ASN A 30 -10.88 2.49 -3.92
CA ASN A 30 -10.22 1.30 -4.47
C ASN A 30 -10.48 0.03 -3.63
N PHE A 31 -10.88 0.15 -2.37
CA PHE A 31 -10.96 -0.99 -1.45
C PHE A 31 -11.94 -2.09 -1.84
N PRO A 32 -13.11 -1.81 -2.44
CA PRO A 32 -13.99 -2.87 -2.91
C PRO A 32 -13.34 -3.77 -3.98
N LEU A 33 -12.59 -3.18 -4.89
CA LEU A 33 -11.83 -3.92 -5.90
C LEU A 33 -10.68 -4.72 -5.27
N CYS A 34 -9.90 -4.08 -4.40
CA CYS A 34 -8.82 -4.75 -3.66
C CYS A 34 -9.36 -5.96 -2.89
N ALA A 35 -10.48 -5.82 -2.19
CA ALA A 35 -11.12 -6.92 -1.46
C ALA A 35 -11.50 -8.08 -2.39
N GLN A 36 -12.07 -7.78 -3.56
CA GLN A 36 -12.42 -8.81 -4.54
C GLN A 36 -11.18 -9.57 -5.03
N LEU A 37 -10.12 -8.87 -5.38
CA LEU A 37 -8.90 -9.47 -5.95
C LEU A 37 -8.07 -10.19 -4.89
N LEU A 38 -8.02 -9.67 -3.66
CA LEU A 38 -7.31 -10.27 -2.53
C LEU A 38 -8.12 -11.35 -1.79
N ARG A 39 -9.33 -11.66 -2.24
CA ARG A 39 -10.18 -12.69 -1.62
C ARG A 39 -9.47 -14.03 -1.38
N PRO A 40 -8.60 -14.54 -2.27
CA PRO A 40 -7.86 -15.77 -2.02
C PRO A 40 -6.94 -15.70 -0.78
N LEU A 41 -6.53 -14.50 -0.37
CA LEU A 41 -5.65 -14.28 0.78
C LEU A 41 -6.40 -14.12 2.11
N HIS A 42 -7.74 -13.95 2.08
CA HIS A 42 -8.53 -13.57 3.26
C HIS A 42 -8.36 -14.50 4.47
N THR A 43 -8.17 -15.79 4.23
CA THR A 43 -8.02 -16.80 5.30
C THR A 43 -6.58 -17.21 5.56
N MET A 44 -5.62 -16.58 4.88
CA MET A 44 -4.21 -16.94 4.95
C MET A 44 -3.45 -16.00 5.90
N PRO A 45 -2.38 -16.48 6.55
CA PRO A 45 -1.43 -15.60 7.22
C PRO A 45 -0.60 -14.86 6.16
N VAL A 46 -0.90 -13.59 5.96
CA VAL A 46 -0.28 -12.75 4.92
C VAL A 46 0.69 -11.77 5.54
N LYS A 47 1.88 -11.65 4.97
CA LYS A 47 2.84 -10.58 5.29
C LYS A 47 2.73 -9.49 4.23
N ILE A 48 2.44 -8.28 4.67
CA ILE A 48 2.23 -7.12 3.83
C ILE A 48 3.36 -6.12 4.03
N LEU A 49 3.83 -5.55 2.94
CA LEU A 49 4.68 -4.37 2.93
C LEU A 49 3.88 -3.21 2.32
N GLU A 50 3.78 -2.12 3.04
CA GLU A 50 3.18 -0.88 2.58
C GLU A 50 4.25 0.21 2.49
N ILE A 51 4.29 0.91 1.37
CA ILE A 51 5.20 2.02 1.10
C ILE A 51 4.33 3.26 0.89
N GLY A 52 4.47 4.24 1.78
CA GLY A 52 3.54 5.37 1.86
C GLY A 52 2.31 4.99 2.67
N SER A 53 2.36 5.21 3.98
CA SER A 53 1.26 4.82 4.88
C SER A 53 0.42 6.01 5.33
N TRP A 54 0.92 7.24 5.20
CA TRP A 54 0.23 8.46 5.60
C TRP A 54 -0.39 8.32 7.00
N GLU A 55 -1.70 8.47 7.13
CA GLU A 55 -2.45 8.32 8.39
C GLU A 55 -2.96 6.89 8.63
N GLY A 56 -2.59 5.93 7.77
CA GLY A 56 -2.87 4.51 7.93
C GLY A 56 -4.23 4.04 7.38
N LEU A 57 -4.85 4.77 6.46
CA LEU A 57 -6.16 4.41 5.90
C LEU A 57 -6.10 3.05 5.18
N SER A 58 -5.15 2.87 4.26
CA SER A 58 -4.90 1.62 3.55
C SER A 58 -4.41 0.50 4.46
N ALA A 59 -3.52 0.80 5.41
CA ALA A 59 -3.08 -0.16 6.43
C ALA A 59 -4.26 -0.72 7.22
N LEU A 60 -5.19 0.14 7.65
CA LEU A 60 -6.41 -0.27 8.36
C LEU A 60 -7.35 -1.11 7.49
N PHE A 61 -7.46 -0.80 6.19
CA PHE A 61 -8.19 -1.66 5.26
C PHE A 61 -7.61 -3.08 5.25
N PHE A 62 -6.30 -3.24 5.04
CA PHE A 62 -5.67 -4.55 5.02
C PHE A 62 -5.81 -5.28 6.36
N LEU A 63 -5.64 -4.60 7.48
CA LEU A 63 -5.73 -5.18 8.82
C LEU A 63 -7.14 -5.68 9.18
N ASN A 64 -8.17 -4.99 8.70
CA ASN A 64 -9.55 -5.41 8.89
C ASN A 64 -9.95 -6.50 7.88
N TYR A 65 -9.57 -6.32 6.60
CA TYR A 65 -9.95 -7.26 5.55
C TYR A 65 -9.19 -8.59 5.64
N LEU A 66 -7.91 -8.58 6.03
CA LEU A 66 -7.06 -9.77 6.16
C LEU A 66 -6.77 -10.04 7.64
N PRO A 67 -7.64 -10.75 8.36
CA PRO A 67 -7.60 -10.82 9.83
C PRO A 67 -6.32 -11.45 10.39
N SER A 68 -5.62 -12.27 9.59
CA SER A 68 -4.37 -12.93 9.98
C SER A 68 -3.12 -12.27 9.39
N CYS A 69 -3.23 -11.05 8.82
CA CYS A 69 -2.06 -10.39 8.25
C CYS A 69 -1.18 -9.73 9.33
N GLN A 70 0.09 -9.59 8.98
CA GLN A 70 1.05 -8.67 9.60
C GLN A 70 1.49 -7.67 8.54
N ILE A 71 1.56 -6.40 8.88
CA ILE A 71 1.93 -5.34 7.95
C ILE A 71 3.16 -4.58 8.44
N THR A 72 4.10 -4.37 7.53
CA THR A 72 5.24 -3.46 7.71
C THR A 72 4.93 -2.19 6.93
N CYS A 73 4.75 -1.10 7.64
CA CYS A 73 4.43 0.22 7.10
C CYS A 73 5.70 1.07 7.04
N VAL A 74 6.08 1.48 5.84
CA VAL A 74 7.25 2.33 5.58
C VAL A 74 6.78 3.71 5.16
N ASP A 75 7.11 4.73 5.92
CA ASP A 75 6.78 6.12 5.62
C ASP A 75 7.81 7.07 6.25
N THR A 76 8.04 8.22 5.66
CA THR A 76 8.84 9.29 6.25
C THR A 76 8.06 10.07 7.31
N PHE A 77 6.73 10.08 7.20
CA PHE A 77 5.80 10.95 7.93
C PHE A 77 6.14 12.44 7.79
N ALA A 78 6.72 12.80 6.64
CA ALA A 78 7.12 14.16 6.30
C ALA A 78 6.49 14.67 4.99
N GLY A 79 5.68 13.81 4.35
CA GLY A 79 5.12 14.06 3.03
C GLY A 79 6.14 13.89 1.91
N SER A 80 5.65 13.98 0.67
CA SER A 80 6.43 14.04 -0.57
C SER A 80 6.58 15.48 -1.06
N GLY A 81 7.34 15.69 -2.14
CA GLY A 81 7.54 17.02 -2.73
C GLY A 81 6.23 17.69 -3.17
N GLU A 82 5.28 16.94 -3.68
CA GLU A 82 3.94 17.43 -4.05
C GLU A 82 3.11 17.87 -2.85
N HIS A 83 3.15 17.10 -1.75
CA HIS A 83 2.46 17.43 -0.49
C HIS A 83 2.96 18.74 0.11
N VAL A 84 4.25 19.01 0.01
CA VAL A 84 4.86 20.28 0.49
C VAL A 84 4.46 21.46 -0.39
N SER A 85 4.10 21.20 -1.64
CA SER A 85 3.68 22.24 -2.60
C SER A 85 2.20 22.61 -2.50
N ASP A 86 1.38 21.79 -1.81
CA ASP A 86 -0.04 22.04 -1.56
C ASP A 86 -0.23 22.62 -0.14
N PRO A 87 -0.74 23.87 0.01
CA PRO A 87 -0.89 24.51 1.31
C PRO A 87 -1.82 23.75 2.27
N ASP A 88 -2.89 23.12 1.78
CA ASP A 88 -3.85 22.41 2.62
C ASP A 88 -3.23 21.11 3.15
N ILE A 89 -2.54 20.37 2.29
CA ILE A 89 -1.82 19.15 2.67
C ILE A 89 -0.62 19.49 3.58
N LEU A 90 0.11 20.57 3.26
CA LEU A 90 1.22 21.05 4.09
C LEU A 90 0.76 21.34 5.52
N ALA A 91 -0.44 21.92 5.69
CA ALA A 91 -1.03 22.18 7.00
C ALA A 91 -1.36 20.90 7.78
N ALA A 92 -1.59 19.79 7.10
CA ALA A 92 -1.86 18.49 7.70
C ALA A 92 -0.60 17.71 8.10
N LEU A 93 0.59 18.04 7.57
CA LEU A 93 1.84 17.34 7.91
C LEU A 93 2.19 17.37 9.39
N PRO A 94 2.03 18.48 10.13
CA PRO A 94 2.28 18.46 11.57
C PRO A 94 1.39 17.45 12.29
N GLY A 95 2.04 16.51 12.99
CA GLY A 95 1.32 15.46 13.72
C GLY A 95 0.88 14.25 12.89
N LEU A 96 1.25 14.15 11.61
CA LEU A 96 0.94 13.04 10.72
C LEU A 96 1.27 11.67 11.35
N GLU A 97 2.50 11.50 11.84
CA GLU A 97 2.92 10.27 12.50
C GLU A 97 2.07 9.94 13.74
N LYS A 98 1.69 10.97 14.52
CA LYS A 98 0.83 10.77 15.70
C LYS A 98 -0.58 10.33 15.31
N ARG A 99 -1.11 10.84 14.20
CA ARG A 99 -2.42 10.39 13.69
C ARG A 99 -2.34 8.95 13.19
N PHE A 100 -1.28 8.57 12.46
CA PHE A 100 -1.03 7.18 12.11
C PHE A 100 -1.03 6.27 13.35
N ASP A 101 -0.24 6.63 14.37
CA ASP A 101 -0.13 5.85 15.61
C ASP A 101 -1.48 5.74 16.35
N ALA A 102 -2.25 6.82 16.39
CA ALA A 102 -3.58 6.82 17.01
C ALA A 102 -4.59 5.95 16.25
N ASN A 103 -4.66 6.10 14.93
CA ASN A 103 -5.58 5.35 14.06
C ASN A 103 -5.30 3.85 14.10
N THR A 104 -4.03 3.47 14.10
CA THR A 104 -3.60 2.07 14.03
C THR A 104 -3.43 1.39 15.39
N LYS A 105 -3.59 2.12 16.48
CA LYS A 105 -3.33 1.66 17.87
C LYS A 105 -3.94 0.30 18.20
N ARG A 106 -5.18 0.06 17.78
CA ARG A 106 -5.88 -1.22 18.05
C ARG A 106 -5.22 -2.44 17.39
N PHE A 107 -4.35 -2.22 16.40
CA PHE A 107 -3.65 -3.24 15.64
C PHE A 107 -2.14 -3.26 15.87
N GLN A 108 -1.63 -2.56 16.89
CA GLN A 108 -0.19 -2.40 17.14
C GLN A 108 0.60 -3.73 17.19
N SER A 109 -0.03 -4.84 17.60
CA SER A 109 0.60 -6.17 17.63
C SER A 109 0.79 -6.80 16.24
N ARG A 110 0.16 -6.25 15.22
CA ARG A 110 0.23 -6.71 13.82
C ARG A 110 0.92 -5.72 12.89
N ILE A 111 1.39 -4.59 13.41
CA ILE A 111 2.04 -3.53 12.66
C ILE A 111 3.50 -3.41 13.06
N GLU A 112 4.37 -3.35 12.08
CA GLU A 112 5.74 -2.86 12.20
C GLU A 112 5.83 -1.52 11.47
N LYS A 113 6.11 -0.43 12.20
CA LYS A 113 6.29 0.90 11.62
C LYS A 113 7.77 1.17 11.40
N ILE A 114 8.17 1.51 10.18
CA ILE A 114 9.52 1.93 9.79
C ILE A 114 9.46 3.37 9.30
N LYS A 115 9.96 4.30 10.14
CA LYS A 115 10.08 5.71 9.77
C LYS A 115 11.36 5.93 8.99
N ALA A 116 11.28 5.84 7.67
CA ALA A 116 12.43 6.01 6.78
C ALA A 116 11.97 6.36 5.35
N ARG A 117 12.91 6.81 4.51
CA ARG A 117 12.69 6.83 3.06
C ARG A 117 12.58 5.40 2.54
N SER A 118 11.67 5.17 1.60
CA SER A 118 11.38 3.85 1.05
C SER A 118 12.62 3.08 0.60
N HIS A 119 13.48 3.69 -0.22
CA HIS A 119 14.68 3.03 -0.73
C HIS A 119 15.64 2.57 0.38
N VAL A 120 15.77 3.30 1.50
CA VAL A 120 16.59 2.90 2.65
C VAL A 120 15.95 1.69 3.33
N ALA A 121 14.66 1.80 3.68
CA ALA A 121 13.94 0.71 4.34
C ALA A 121 13.92 -0.58 3.49
N LEU A 122 13.69 -0.46 2.17
CA LEU A 122 13.63 -1.63 1.28
C LEU A 122 14.97 -2.34 1.16
N ILE A 123 16.10 -1.59 1.13
CA ILE A 123 17.44 -2.18 1.16
C ILE A 123 17.67 -2.91 2.47
N ASP A 124 17.34 -2.30 3.62
CA ASP A 124 17.52 -2.92 4.94
C ASP A 124 16.66 -4.18 5.10
N LEU A 125 15.41 -4.14 4.65
CA LEU A 125 14.53 -5.31 4.61
C LEU A 125 15.11 -6.43 3.72
N GLY A 126 15.72 -6.07 2.60
CA GLY A 126 16.41 -7.00 1.71
C GLY A 126 17.62 -7.66 2.37
N LEU A 127 18.48 -6.88 3.02
CA LEU A 127 19.63 -7.37 3.78
C LEU A 127 19.19 -8.29 4.94
N ALA A 128 18.07 -7.96 5.59
CA ALA A 128 17.45 -8.81 6.61
C ALA A 128 16.69 -10.02 6.03
N ARG A 129 16.73 -10.23 4.72
CA ARG A 129 16.06 -11.34 4.01
C ARG A 129 14.56 -11.42 4.27
N ARG A 130 13.91 -10.28 4.52
CA ARG A 130 12.46 -10.21 4.69
C ARG A 130 11.76 -10.57 3.38
N ARG A 131 10.58 -11.19 3.49
CA ARG A 131 9.74 -11.55 2.35
C ARG A 131 8.28 -11.23 2.66
N PHE A 132 7.55 -10.81 1.63
CA PHE A 132 6.16 -10.36 1.73
C PHE A 132 5.30 -11.06 0.68
N ASP A 133 4.04 -11.29 1.01
CA ASP A 133 3.06 -11.93 0.12
C ASP A 133 2.25 -10.90 -0.66
N LEU A 134 2.17 -9.69 -0.11
CA LEU A 134 1.52 -8.52 -0.72
C LEU A 134 2.39 -7.30 -0.49
N VAL A 135 2.59 -6.51 -1.54
CA VAL A 135 3.20 -5.18 -1.47
C VAL A 135 2.18 -4.16 -1.97
N TYR A 136 2.00 -3.08 -1.24
CA TYR A 136 1.23 -1.92 -1.62
C TYR A 136 2.19 -0.74 -1.78
N VAL A 137 2.26 -0.18 -2.98
CA VAL A 137 3.16 0.92 -3.34
C VAL A 137 2.33 2.17 -3.56
N ASP A 138 2.45 3.09 -2.64
CA ASP A 138 1.72 4.35 -2.57
C ASP A 138 2.67 5.44 -1.99
N GLY A 139 3.88 5.47 -2.52
CA GLY A 139 4.96 6.34 -2.07
C GLY A 139 5.05 7.64 -2.86
N GLY A 140 6.28 8.11 -3.12
CA GLY A 140 6.49 9.32 -3.94
C GLY A 140 6.15 9.07 -5.41
N HIS A 141 5.52 10.05 -6.07
CA HIS A 141 4.99 9.93 -7.43
C HIS A 141 5.99 10.35 -8.52
N GLU A 142 7.19 10.79 -8.16
CA GLU A 142 8.25 11.01 -9.13
C GLU A 142 8.66 9.68 -9.80
N VAL A 143 8.91 9.70 -11.12
CA VAL A 143 9.30 8.49 -11.89
C VAL A 143 10.41 7.70 -11.20
N ARG A 144 11.44 8.40 -10.70
CA ARG A 144 12.58 7.78 -10.05
C ARG A 144 12.18 7.05 -8.77
N ASP A 145 11.32 7.66 -7.96
CA ASP A 145 10.93 7.13 -6.67
C ASP A 145 9.98 5.93 -6.87
N ALA A 146 8.94 6.08 -7.69
CA ALA A 146 8.00 5.01 -8.02
C ALA A 146 8.68 3.81 -8.70
N TYR A 147 9.65 4.04 -9.62
CA TYR A 147 10.40 2.95 -10.24
C TYR A 147 11.33 2.26 -9.24
N GLY A 148 12.00 3.03 -8.38
CA GLY A 148 12.84 2.49 -7.31
C GLY A 148 12.06 1.61 -6.35
N ASP A 149 10.90 2.07 -5.91
CA ASP A 149 10.02 1.33 -5.02
C ASP A 149 9.50 0.04 -5.68
N ALA A 150 9.12 0.10 -6.96
CA ALA A 150 8.70 -1.07 -7.72
C ALA A 150 9.80 -2.14 -7.79
N VAL A 151 11.02 -1.77 -8.19
CA VAL A 151 12.14 -2.72 -8.38
C VAL A 151 12.60 -3.30 -7.04
N LEU A 152 12.80 -2.46 -6.01
CA LEU A 152 13.29 -2.92 -4.71
C LEU A 152 12.25 -3.79 -4.02
N SER A 153 10.97 -3.38 -4.01
CA SER A 153 9.91 -4.18 -3.41
C SER A 153 9.66 -5.51 -4.12
N TRP A 154 9.84 -5.56 -5.46
CA TRP A 154 9.74 -6.79 -6.24
C TRP A 154 10.72 -7.87 -5.78
N SER A 155 11.92 -7.46 -5.37
CA SER A 155 12.92 -8.39 -4.82
C SER A 155 12.49 -9.01 -3.49
N LEU A 156 11.64 -8.32 -2.72
CA LEU A 156 11.13 -8.74 -1.43
C LEU A 156 9.84 -9.58 -1.55
N LEU A 157 9.19 -9.56 -2.71
CA LEU A 157 7.94 -10.27 -2.93
C LEU A 157 8.16 -11.77 -3.09
N THR A 158 7.33 -12.57 -2.43
CA THR A 158 7.30 -14.04 -2.59
C THR A 158 6.79 -14.42 -4.00
N ARG A 159 7.10 -15.65 -4.43
CA ARG A 159 6.47 -16.20 -5.65
C ARG A 159 4.96 -16.28 -5.44
N LYS A 160 4.20 -15.96 -6.48
CA LYS A 160 2.73 -15.84 -6.49
C LYS A 160 2.19 -14.70 -5.62
N GLY A 161 3.05 -13.90 -4.99
CA GLY A 161 2.67 -12.70 -4.28
C GLY A 161 2.16 -11.60 -5.22
N PHE A 162 1.50 -10.59 -4.65
CA PHE A 162 0.90 -9.49 -5.39
C PHE A 162 1.61 -8.17 -5.08
N VAL A 163 1.74 -7.32 -6.10
CA VAL A 163 2.01 -5.90 -5.90
C VAL A 163 0.81 -5.11 -6.40
N ILE A 164 0.38 -4.15 -5.59
CA ILE A 164 -0.60 -3.12 -5.96
C ILE A 164 0.19 -1.82 -6.08
N PHE A 165 0.18 -1.22 -7.26
CA PHE A 165 0.67 0.14 -7.49
C PHE A 165 -0.53 1.05 -7.45
N ASP A 166 -0.61 1.89 -6.42
CA ASP A 166 -1.62 2.94 -6.35
C ASP A 166 -1.31 4.06 -7.34
N ASP A 167 -2.28 4.91 -7.60
CA ASP A 167 -2.15 6.10 -8.45
C ASP A 167 -1.63 5.84 -9.88
N TYR A 168 -1.75 4.60 -10.38
CA TYR A 168 -1.25 4.25 -11.73
C TYR A 168 -1.92 5.10 -12.83
N GLU A 169 -3.19 5.47 -12.65
CA GLU A 169 -3.91 6.37 -13.58
C GLU A 169 -4.31 7.72 -12.95
N TRP A 170 -3.87 8.01 -11.73
CA TRP A 170 -4.18 9.27 -11.07
C TRP A 170 -3.58 10.45 -11.82
N ASP A 171 -2.33 10.36 -12.08
CA ASP A 171 -1.64 11.45 -12.75
C ASP A 171 -1.77 11.32 -14.26
N LYS A 172 -2.20 12.35 -14.81
CA LYS A 172 -2.33 12.70 -16.22
C LYS A 172 -1.11 12.38 -17.09
N GLY A 173 -0.42 11.29 -16.75
CA GLY A 173 0.54 10.59 -17.61
C GLY A 173 1.99 10.83 -17.27
N THR A 174 2.33 11.19 -16.05
CA THR A 174 3.71 11.44 -15.72
C THR A 174 4.28 10.37 -14.77
N GLY A 175 4.48 10.62 -13.55
CA GLY A 175 5.25 9.88 -12.59
C GLY A 175 5.00 8.37 -12.51
N VAL A 176 3.97 7.97 -11.75
CA VAL A 176 3.74 6.56 -11.38
C VAL A 176 3.51 5.68 -12.61
N LYS A 177 2.65 6.12 -13.55
CA LYS A 177 2.34 5.31 -14.74
C LYS A 177 3.59 5.01 -15.58
N VAL A 178 4.43 6.01 -15.83
CA VAL A 178 5.66 5.84 -16.61
C VAL A 178 6.61 4.86 -15.91
N ALA A 179 6.77 5.00 -14.60
CA ALA A 179 7.61 4.13 -13.79
C ALA A 179 7.14 2.68 -13.81
N VAL A 180 5.83 2.47 -13.58
CA VAL A 180 5.23 1.15 -13.48
C VAL A 180 5.15 0.44 -14.84
N ASP A 181 4.88 1.18 -15.93
CA ASP A 181 4.94 0.62 -17.30
C ASP A 181 6.37 0.16 -17.63
N ALA A 182 7.39 0.97 -17.30
CA ALA A 182 8.79 0.58 -17.48
C ALA A 182 9.17 -0.63 -16.62
N PHE A 183 8.71 -0.69 -15.38
CA PHE A 183 8.88 -1.85 -14.50
C PHE A 183 8.26 -3.10 -15.14
N CYS A 184 7.00 -3.06 -15.53
CA CYS A 184 6.31 -4.21 -16.14
C CYS A 184 7.00 -4.68 -17.43
N TRP A 185 7.52 -3.76 -18.24
CA TRP A 185 8.29 -4.09 -19.44
C TRP A 185 9.58 -4.85 -19.12
N ASN A 186 10.34 -4.38 -18.12
CA ASN A 186 11.59 -5.02 -17.73
C ASN A 186 11.39 -6.39 -17.05
N PHE A 187 10.26 -6.59 -16.38
CA PHE A 187 9.93 -7.82 -15.68
C PHE A 187 8.81 -8.62 -16.37
N ILE A 188 8.64 -8.46 -17.69
CA ILE A 188 7.51 -9.05 -18.46
C ILE A 188 7.39 -10.56 -18.33
N ASN A 189 8.50 -11.26 -18.15
CA ASN A 189 8.52 -12.72 -17.98
C ASN A 189 8.30 -13.17 -16.53
N GLU A 190 8.25 -12.23 -15.59
CA GLU A 190 8.15 -12.51 -14.16
C GLU A 190 6.83 -12.03 -13.56
N CYS A 191 6.06 -11.21 -14.27
CA CYS A 191 4.82 -10.63 -13.77
C CYS A 191 3.62 -10.91 -14.68
N ILE A 192 2.47 -11.11 -14.04
CA ILE A 192 1.17 -11.22 -14.68
C ILE A 192 0.33 -10.03 -14.23
N VAL A 193 -0.13 -9.22 -15.17
CA VAL A 193 -1.10 -8.15 -14.86
C VAL A 193 -2.44 -8.78 -14.54
N VAL A 194 -2.90 -8.57 -13.29
CA VAL A 194 -4.17 -9.09 -12.78
C VAL A 194 -5.28 -8.07 -12.94
N HIS A 195 -4.96 -6.80 -12.76
CA HIS A 195 -5.89 -5.70 -12.92
C HIS A 195 -5.14 -4.48 -13.48
N ARG A 196 -5.82 -3.72 -14.35
CA ARG A 196 -5.38 -2.43 -14.87
C ARG A 196 -6.52 -1.44 -14.81
N GLY A 197 -6.34 -0.38 -14.07
CA GLY A 197 -7.28 0.72 -13.88
C GLY A 197 -6.59 1.82 -13.09
N TYR A 198 -7.31 2.53 -12.23
CA TYR A 198 -6.71 3.53 -11.34
C TYR A 198 -5.50 2.95 -10.58
N GLN A 199 -5.61 1.72 -10.12
CA GLN A 199 -4.48 0.92 -9.63
C GLN A 199 -4.03 -0.08 -10.68
N LEU A 200 -2.73 -0.38 -10.74
CA LEU A 200 -2.21 -1.55 -11.44
C LEU A 200 -1.88 -2.64 -10.42
N ILE A 201 -2.45 -3.84 -10.63
CA ILE A 201 -2.17 -4.99 -9.76
C ILE A 201 -1.48 -6.06 -10.58
N VAL A 202 -0.30 -6.48 -10.12
CA VAL A 202 0.49 -7.54 -10.75
C VAL A 202 0.75 -8.67 -9.77
N ARG A 203 0.87 -9.88 -10.31
CA ARG A 203 1.25 -11.07 -9.55
C ARG A 203 2.59 -11.60 -10.05
N LYS A 204 3.47 -11.95 -9.13
CA LYS A 204 4.76 -12.59 -9.44
C LYS A 204 4.56 -14.04 -9.84
N VAL A 205 5.26 -14.49 -10.89
CA VAL A 205 5.20 -15.88 -11.39
C VAL A 205 5.92 -16.86 -10.47
#